data_239a6e02b67fbce9d32c117250047088
#
_entry.id   239a6e02b67fbce9d32c117250047088
#
_cell.length_a   1.000
_cell.length_b   1.000
_cell.length_c   1.000
_cell.angle_alpha   90.00
_cell.angle_beta   90.00
_cell.angle_gamma   90.00
#
_symmetry.space_group_name_H-M   'P 1'
#
loop_
_entity.id
_entity.type
_entity.pdbx_description
1 polymer ?
#
loop_
_entity_poly.entity_id
_entity_poly.type
_entity_poly.pdbx_seq_one_letter_code
_entity_poly.pdbx_strand_id
1 'polypeptide(L)'
;SDWNGAIFAAAGLGRLNLTPEDSVNLEWMVPAPAQGAIMIATLKSNTEALEACAVLNHEETEISTTIERQFLNKLEGGCSAPIGALAYIKEEEIHFHGIVLSPDGTKKIEAKRTAKLGEHHTLVDDCVEFILSRGGKTLIGTTAKIEGPTTIFSSKLLSPGQKDLFNNKL
;
A
#
# COMPACT_ATOMS: atom_id res chain seq x y z
N SER A 1 -1.82 -11.38 28.96
CA SER A 1 -1.48 -10.10 28.29
C SER A 1 -2.70 -9.20 28.34
N ASP A 2 -2.52 -7.91 28.55
CA ASP A 2 -3.60 -6.92 28.62
C ASP A 2 -4.04 -6.43 27.23
N TRP A 3 -3.71 -7.17 26.18
CA TRP A 3 -4.06 -6.82 24.79
C TRP A 3 -5.45 -7.30 24.46
N ASN A 4 -6.27 -6.40 23.94
CA ASN A 4 -7.63 -6.71 23.48
C ASN A 4 -7.67 -7.31 22.08
N GLY A 5 -6.58 -7.18 21.30
CA GLY A 5 -6.46 -7.69 19.94
C GLY A 5 -5.14 -7.32 19.31
N ALA A 6 -4.89 -7.86 18.12
CA ALA A 6 -3.74 -7.53 17.28
C ALA A 6 -4.13 -7.57 15.80
N ILE A 7 -3.50 -6.72 14.99
CA ILE A 7 -3.76 -6.65 13.55
C ILE A 7 -2.63 -7.38 12.82
N PHE A 8 -3.00 -8.30 11.95
CA PHE A 8 -2.08 -9.11 11.15
C PHE A 8 -2.47 -9.06 9.66
N ALA A 9 -1.48 -9.29 8.80
CA ALA A 9 -1.76 -9.56 7.40
C ALA A 9 -2.40 -10.96 7.24
N ALA A 10 -3.62 -11.03 6.70
CA ALA A 10 -4.36 -12.27 6.51
C ALA A 10 -3.56 -13.31 5.70
N ALA A 11 -2.83 -12.87 4.67
CA ALA A 11 -1.96 -13.73 3.87
C ALA A 11 -0.83 -14.37 4.71
N GLY A 12 -0.30 -13.66 5.70
CA GLY A 12 0.72 -14.19 6.62
C GLY A 12 0.15 -15.27 7.54
N LEU A 13 -1.03 -15.01 8.12
CA LEU A 13 -1.72 -15.98 8.98
C LEU A 13 -2.11 -17.24 8.19
N GLY A 14 -2.69 -17.07 6.99
CA GLY A 14 -3.07 -18.20 6.14
C GLY A 14 -1.88 -19.05 5.73
N ARG A 15 -0.74 -18.45 5.39
CA ARG A 15 0.49 -19.16 5.02
C ARG A 15 1.06 -20.01 6.18
N LEU A 16 0.86 -19.56 7.41
CA LEU A 16 1.30 -20.25 8.61
C LEU A 16 0.23 -21.19 9.21
N ASN A 17 -0.96 -21.25 8.62
CA ASN A 17 -2.13 -21.94 9.17
C ASN A 17 -2.47 -21.50 10.61
N LEU A 18 -2.34 -20.20 10.88
CA LEU A 18 -2.56 -19.59 12.19
C LEU A 18 -3.77 -18.65 12.23
N THR A 19 -4.67 -18.72 11.25
CA THR A 19 -5.86 -17.86 11.22
C THR A 19 -6.83 -18.27 12.34
N PRO A 20 -7.08 -17.42 13.36
CA PRO A 20 -8.04 -17.71 14.41
C PRO A 20 -9.47 -17.73 13.85
N GLU A 21 -10.34 -18.57 14.45
CA GLU A 21 -11.75 -18.68 14.03
C GLU A 21 -12.54 -17.38 14.28
N ASP A 22 -12.15 -16.61 15.29
CA ASP A 22 -12.75 -15.32 15.66
C ASP A 22 -12.08 -14.11 15.01
N SER A 23 -11.24 -14.32 14.00
CA SER A 23 -10.59 -13.22 13.29
C SER A 23 -11.60 -12.40 12.48
N VAL A 24 -11.43 -11.07 12.51
CA VAL A 24 -12.28 -10.13 11.78
C VAL A 24 -11.50 -9.48 10.66
N ASN A 25 -12.02 -9.56 9.43
CA ASN A 25 -11.43 -8.86 8.28
C ASN A 25 -11.72 -7.35 8.37
N LEU A 26 -10.67 -6.53 8.24
CA LEU A 26 -10.77 -5.08 8.27
C LEU A 26 -11.02 -4.51 6.87
N GLU A 27 -12.15 -4.89 6.24
CA GLU A 27 -12.49 -4.49 4.86
C GLU A 27 -12.73 -2.98 4.69
N TRP A 28 -13.04 -2.29 5.79
CA TRP A 28 -13.24 -0.84 5.80
C TRP A 28 -11.93 -0.04 5.82
N MET A 29 -10.81 -0.67 6.15
CA MET A 29 -9.52 -0.01 6.29
C MET A 29 -8.77 0.01 4.96
N VAL A 30 -8.59 1.21 4.40
CA VAL A 30 -7.81 1.40 3.17
C VAL A 30 -6.33 1.20 3.48
N PRO A 31 -5.64 0.29 2.79
CA PRO A 31 -4.22 0.01 3.04
C PRO A 31 -3.31 1.14 2.57
N ALA A 32 -2.05 1.07 2.96
CA ALA A 32 -1.01 1.90 2.34
C ALA A 32 -0.86 1.54 0.85
N PRO A 33 -0.48 2.51 -0.02
CA PRO A 33 -0.31 2.26 -1.45
C PRO A 33 0.65 1.10 -1.74
N ALA A 34 0.24 0.20 -2.63
CA ALA A 34 0.95 -1.02 -3.04
C ALA A 34 1.24 -2.01 -1.88
N GLN A 35 0.52 -1.91 -0.76
CA GLN A 35 0.68 -2.84 0.35
C GLN A 35 0.21 -4.25 -0.04
N GLY A 36 1.07 -5.23 0.22
CA GLY A 36 0.80 -6.64 -0.08
C GLY A 36 1.23 -7.07 -1.49
N ALA A 37 1.55 -6.14 -2.39
CA ALA A 37 2.10 -6.49 -3.69
C ALA A 37 3.55 -6.98 -3.55
N ILE A 38 3.84 -8.13 -4.13
CA ILE A 38 5.20 -8.67 -4.20
C ILE A 38 5.90 -8.01 -5.38
N MET A 39 7.06 -7.40 -5.14
CA MET A 39 7.85 -6.75 -6.17
C MET A 39 9.23 -7.40 -6.29
N ILE A 40 9.64 -7.64 -7.54
CA ILE A 40 10.99 -8.07 -7.86
C ILE A 40 11.75 -6.87 -8.43
N ALA A 41 12.92 -6.58 -7.88
CA ALA A 41 13.79 -5.50 -8.35
C ALA A 41 15.08 -6.07 -8.95
N THR A 42 15.49 -5.52 -10.09
CA THR A 42 16.75 -5.87 -10.74
C THR A 42 17.41 -4.62 -11.32
N LEU A 43 18.68 -4.73 -11.66
CA LEU A 43 19.38 -3.65 -12.37
C LEU A 43 18.85 -3.53 -13.81
N LYS A 44 18.66 -2.31 -14.29
CA LYS A 44 18.24 -2.06 -15.69
C LYS A 44 19.18 -2.65 -16.73
N SER A 45 20.46 -2.82 -16.40
CA SER A 45 21.47 -3.41 -17.26
C SER A 45 21.47 -4.94 -17.26
N ASN A 46 20.74 -5.58 -16.34
CA ASN A 46 20.63 -7.04 -16.27
C ASN A 46 19.43 -7.51 -17.10
N THR A 47 19.61 -7.59 -18.42
CA THR A 47 18.55 -7.99 -19.37
C THR A 47 18.06 -9.42 -19.15
N GLU A 48 18.95 -10.33 -18.80
CA GLU A 48 18.60 -11.73 -18.53
C GLU A 48 17.64 -11.84 -17.33
N ALA A 49 17.93 -11.12 -16.24
CA ALA A 49 17.04 -11.11 -15.08
C ALA A 49 15.71 -10.41 -15.38
N LEU A 50 15.71 -9.35 -16.19
CA LEU A 50 14.49 -8.67 -16.63
C LEU A 50 13.59 -9.61 -17.44
N GLU A 51 14.14 -10.32 -18.40
CA GLU A 51 13.40 -11.28 -19.22
C GLU A 51 12.89 -12.46 -18.39
N ALA A 52 13.70 -13.00 -17.50
CA ALA A 52 13.29 -14.08 -16.61
C ALA A 52 12.16 -13.69 -15.65
N CYS A 53 12.15 -12.44 -15.17
CA CYS A 53 11.12 -11.94 -14.27
C CYS A 53 9.85 -11.48 -14.99
N ALA A 54 9.91 -11.12 -16.28
CA ALA A 54 8.76 -10.62 -17.04
C ALA A 54 7.58 -11.60 -17.06
N VAL A 55 7.86 -12.89 -17.09
CA VAL A 55 6.83 -13.95 -17.08
C VAL A 55 6.06 -14.05 -15.76
N LEU A 56 6.57 -13.44 -14.70
CA LEU A 56 5.94 -13.39 -13.38
C LEU A 56 5.06 -12.17 -13.19
N ASN A 57 5.03 -11.27 -14.18
CA ASN A 57 4.24 -10.05 -14.08
C ASN A 57 2.74 -10.38 -14.08
N HIS A 58 2.01 -9.73 -13.17
CA HIS A 58 0.56 -9.80 -13.11
C HIS A 58 -0.01 -8.42 -13.46
N GLU A 59 -0.50 -8.28 -14.68
CA GLU A 59 -0.88 -7.00 -15.29
C GLU A 59 -1.88 -6.21 -14.45
N GLU A 60 -2.93 -6.84 -13.94
CA GLU A 60 -3.92 -6.16 -13.10
C GLU A 60 -3.30 -5.61 -11.80
N THR A 61 -2.35 -6.34 -11.20
CA THR A 61 -1.64 -5.87 -10.02
C THR A 61 -0.70 -4.71 -10.37
N GLU A 62 -0.03 -4.76 -11.52
CA GLU A 62 0.83 -3.68 -11.99
C GLU A 62 0.03 -2.39 -12.20
N ILE A 63 -1.11 -2.46 -12.90
CA ILE A 63 -2.01 -1.33 -13.11
C ILE A 63 -2.48 -0.76 -11.78
N SER A 64 -3.01 -1.61 -10.90
CA SER A 64 -3.55 -1.21 -9.61
C SER A 64 -2.50 -0.52 -8.74
N THR A 65 -1.33 -1.13 -8.57
CA THR A 65 -0.25 -0.58 -7.75
C THR A 65 0.37 0.68 -8.36
N THR A 66 0.36 0.79 -9.69
CA THR A 66 0.80 2.01 -10.39
C THR A 66 -0.13 3.18 -10.07
N ILE A 67 -1.44 2.97 -10.12
CA ILE A 67 -2.45 3.97 -9.77
C ILE A 67 -2.28 4.42 -8.31
N GLU A 68 -2.14 3.47 -7.39
CA GLU A 68 -1.96 3.75 -5.96
C GLU A 68 -0.69 4.57 -5.68
N ARG A 69 0.42 4.22 -6.34
CA ARG A 69 1.69 4.95 -6.22
C ARG A 69 1.63 6.33 -6.83
N GLN A 70 0.96 6.48 -7.97
CA GLN A 70 0.76 7.79 -8.59
C GLN A 70 -0.02 8.72 -7.65
N PHE A 71 -1.07 8.22 -6.99
CA PHE A 71 -1.82 8.96 -6.00
C PHE A 71 -0.94 9.45 -4.84
N LEU A 72 -0.13 8.56 -4.25
CA LEU A 72 0.81 8.90 -3.19
C LEU A 72 1.81 9.98 -3.63
N ASN A 73 2.41 9.79 -4.81
CA ASN A 73 3.41 10.70 -5.36
C ASN A 73 2.84 12.10 -5.63
N LYS A 74 1.63 12.18 -6.22
CA LYS A 74 0.99 13.47 -6.53
C LYS A 74 0.53 14.22 -5.28
N LEU A 75 0.27 13.54 -4.19
CA LEU A 75 0.01 14.15 -2.88
C LEU A 75 1.29 14.53 -2.12
N GLU A 76 2.47 14.29 -2.73
CA GLU A 76 3.77 14.52 -2.09
C GLU A 76 3.92 13.79 -0.74
N GLY A 77 3.21 12.68 -0.60
CA GLY A 77 3.20 11.87 0.61
C GLY A 77 4.51 11.10 0.77
N GLY A 78 5.21 11.33 1.88
CA GLY A 78 6.33 10.48 2.30
C GLY A 78 5.83 9.18 2.96
N CYS A 79 6.77 8.28 3.30
CA CYS A 79 6.45 6.98 3.95
C CYS A 79 5.70 7.10 5.29
N SER A 80 5.71 8.27 5.93
CA SER A 80 5.02 8.56 7.18
C SER A 80 3.72 9.33 6.99
N ALA A 81 3.37 9.71 5.75
CA ALA A 81 2.12 10.43 5.50
C ALA A 81 0.92 9.47 5.72
N PRO A 82 -0.13 9.93 6.41
CA PRO A 82 -1.31 9.11 6.68
C PRO A 82 -2.21 9.03 5.44
N ILE A 83 -1.69 8.41 4.39
CA ILE A 83 -2.33 8.23 3.08
C ILE A 83 -2.57 6.75 2.84
N GLY A 84 -3.81 6.41 2.56
CA GLY A 84 -4.20 5.09 2.07
C GLY A 84 -4.64 5.16 0.61
N ALA A 85 -4.38 4.09 -0.14
CA ALA A 85 -4.88 3.92 -1.50
C ALA A 85 -5.10 2.45 -1.81
N LEU A 86 -6.22 2.17 -2.44
CA LEU A 86 -6.59 0.85 -2.91
C LEU A 86 -7.17 0.97 -4.32
N ALA A 87 -6.55 0.29 -5.26
CA ALA A 87 -7.09 0.10 -6.60
C ALA A 87 -7.30 -1.39 -6.86
N TYR A 88 -8.36 -1.74 -7.55
CA TYR A 88 -8.61 -3.10 -8.04
C TYR A 88 -9.41 -3.06 -9.33
N ILE A 89 -9.27 -4.10 -10.13
CA ILE A 89 -9.99 -4.26 -11.39
C ILE A 89 -11.11 -5.27 -11.18
N LYS A 90 -12.31 -4.91 -11.60
CA LYS A 90 -13.48 -5.76 -11.60
C LYS A 90 -14.35 -5.47 -12.84
N GLU A 91 -14.68 -6.49 -13.61
CA GLU A 91 -15.57 -6.37 -14.80
C GLU A 91 -15.07 -5.30 -15.79
N GLU A 92 -13.76 -5.26 -16.09
CA GLU A 92 -13.09 -4.27 -16.94
C GLU A 92 -13.16 -2.82 -16.43
N GLU A 93 -13.54 -2.61 -15.18
CA GLU A 93 -13.52 -1.32 -14.52
C GLU A 93 -12.47 -1.29 -13.41
N ILE A 94 -11.76 -0.17 -13.35
CA ILE A 94 -10.83 0.15 -12.27
C ILE A 94 -11.62 0.88 -11.19
N HIS A 95 -11.66 0.30 -10.01
CA HIS A 95 -12.20 0.94 -8.82
C HIS A 95 -11.04 1.48 -7.99
N PHE A 96 -11.10 2.75 -7.63
CA PHE A 96 -10.07 3.40 -6.83
C PHE A 96 -10.67 4.06 -5.58
N HIS A 97 -10.01 3.85 -4.46
CA HIS A 97 -10.33 4.49 -3.18
C HIS A 97 -9.06 5.07 -2.57
N GLY A 98 -8.95 6.40 -2.58
CA GLY A 98 -7.88 7.16 -1.92
C GLY A 98 -8.37 7.84 -0.65
N ILE A 99 -7.55 7.86 0.39
CA ILE A 99 -7.86 8.47 1.67
C ILE A 99 -6.65 9.22 2.23
N VAL A 100 -6.92 10.36 2.85
CA VAL A 100 -5.95 11.12 3.65
C VAL A 100 -6.54 11.32 5.03
N LEU A 101 -5.75 11.03 6.05
CA LEU A 101 -6.12 11.17 7.45
C LEU A 101 -5.31 12.28 8.11
N SER A 102 -5.83 12.87 9.18
CA SER A 102 -4.99 13.61 10.12
C SER A 102 -4.16 12.64 10.96
N PRO A 103 -2.99 13.06 11.49
CA PRO A 103 -2.12 12.18 12.30
C PRO A 103 -2.80 11.56 13.52
N ASP A 104 -3.79 12.25 14.08
CA ASP A 104 -4.60 11.78 15.21
C ASP A 104 -5.81 10.93 14.79
N GLY A 105 -6.02 10.74 13.48
CA GLY A 105 -7.13 9.97 12.92
C GLY A 105 -8.51 10.63 13.05
N THR A 106 -8.62 11.85 13.59
CA THR A 106 -9.92 12.51 13.83
C THR A 106 -10.55 13.09 12.57
N LYS A 107 -9.74 13.41 11.58
CA LYS A 107 -10.18 13.97 10.30
C LYS A 107 -9.78 13.07 9.14
N LYS A 108 -10.68 12.92 8.19
CA LYS A 108 -10.41 12.18 6.94
C LYS A 108 -11.00 12.90 5.75
N ILE A 109 -10.32 12.80 4.63
CA ILE A 109 -10.84 13.14 3.30
C ILE A 109 -10.65 11.93 2.43
N GLU A 110 -11.71 11.45 1.80
CA GLU A 110 -11.67 10.28 0.94
C GLU A 110 -12.26 10.57 -0.44
N ALA A 111 -11.69 9.97 -1.46
CA ALA A 111 -12.16 10.00 -2.83
C ALA A 111 -12.33 8.58 -3.36
N LYS A 112 -13.50 8.30 -3.94
CA LYS A 112 -13.80 7.04 -4.63
C LYS A 112 -14.14 7.36 -6.07
N ARG A 113 -13.52 6.66 -7.01
CA ARG A 113 -13.76 6.82 -8.45
C ARG A 113 -13.70 5.48 -9.15
N THR A 114 -14.40 5.40 -10.24
CA THR A 114 -14.37 4.25 -11.14
C THR A 114 -14.10 4.75 -12.55
N ALA A 115 -13.29 4.02 -13.31
CA ALA A 115 -13.02 4.29 -14.72
C ALA A 115 -12.90 2.97 -15.48
N LYS A 116 -13.23 2.96 -16.77
CA LYS A 116 -12.99 1.79 -17.60
C LYS A 116 -11.51 1.51 -17.76
N LEU A 117 -11.17 0.25 -17.84
CA LEU A 117 -9.80 -0.16 -18.17
C LEU A 117 -9.40 0.44 -19.54
N GLY A 118 -8.24 1.11 -19.59
CA GLY A 118 -7.79 1.86 -20.77
C GLY A 118 -8.24 3.34 -20.81
N GLU A 119 -9.27 3.75 -20.06
CA GLU A 119 -9.77 5.13 -20.02
C GLU A 119 -9.51 5.83 -18.66
N HIS A 120 -8.54 5.35 -17.90
CA HIS A 120 -8.29 5.78 -16.51
C HIS A 120 -7.21 6.88 -16.37
N HIS A 121 -6.87 7.56 -17.45
CA HIS A 121 -5.74 8.52 -17.47
C HIS A 121 -5.90 9.67 -16.49
N THR A 122 -7.13 10.15 -16.23
CA THR A 122 -7.42 11.25 -15.31
C THR A 122 -7.83 10.77 -13.92
N LEU A 123 -8.06 9.49 -13.72
CA LEU A 123 -8.61 8.91 -12.48
C LEU A 123 -7.88 9.40 -11.23
N VAL A 124 -6.56 9.36 -11.26
CA VAL A 124 -5.72 9.78 -10.14
C VAL A 124 -5.76 11.30 -9.97
N ASP A 125 -5.70 12.04 -11.06
CA ASP A 125 -5.73 13.51 -11.04
C ASP A 125 -7.02 14.03 -10.44
N ASP A 126 -8.16 13.49 -10.86
CA ASP A 126 -9.48 13.84 -10.36
C ASP A 126 -9.59 13.56 -8.84
N CYS A 127 -9.01 12.44 -8.38
CA CYS A 127 -8.99 12.11 -6.95
C CYS A 127 -8.08 13.03 -6.15
N VAL A 128 -6.90 13.34 -6.67
CA VAL A 128 -5.93 14.26 -6.04
C VAL A 128 -6.50 15.66 -5.94
N GLU A 129 -7.07 16.19 -7.03
CA GLU A 129 -7.72 17.50 -7.04
C GLU A 129 -8.85 17.58 -6.02
N PHE A 130 -9.69 16.55 -5.97
CA PHE A 130 -10.76 16.46 -4.98
C PHE A 130 -10.24 16.50 -3.55
N ILE A 131 -9.18 15.75 -3.24
CA ILE A 131 -8.56 15.70 -1.91
C ILE A 131 -7.95 17.06 -1.56
N LEU A 132 -7.20 17.67 -2.49
CA LEU A 132 -6.52 18.95 -2.26
C LEU A 132 -7.51 20.10 -2.09
N SER A 133 -8.58 20.16 -2.89
CA SER A 133 -9.62 21.18 -2.78
C SER A 133 -10.34 21.16 -1.44
N ARG A 134 -10.31 20.04 -0.71
CA ARG A 134 -10.89 19.87 0.62
C ARG A 134 -9.91 20.03 1.78
N GLY A 135 -8.70 20.51 1.49
CA GLY A 135 -7.69 20.75 2.51
C GLY A 135 -6.78 19.54 2.81
N GLY A 136 -6.71 18.57 1.90
CA GLY A 136 -5.85 17.41 2.05
C GLY A 136 -4.39 17.76 2.30
N LYS A 137 -3.87 18.79 1.64
CA LYS A 137 -2.49 19.27 1.86
C LYS A 137 -2.24 19.69 3.32
N THR A 138 -3.22 20.30 3.97
CA THR A 138 -3.13 20.68 5.37
C THR A 138 -3.08 19.47 6.29
N LEU A 139 -3.84 18.42 5.98
CA LEU A 139 -3.81 17.17 6.75
C LEU A 139 -2.47 16.45 6.61
N ILE A 140 -1.90 16.41 5.40
CA ILE A 140 -0.60 15.79 5.11
C ILE A 140 0.54 16.60 5.76
N GLY A 141 0.50 17.94 5.64
CA GLY A 141 1.53 18.84 6.17
C GLY A 141 1.54 18.96 7.71
N THR A 142 0.49 18.53 8.38
CA THR A 142 0.39 18.52 9.84
C THR A 142 1.05 17.26 10.45
N THR A 143 1.90 16.55 9.70
CA THR A 143 2.78 15.53 10.28
C THR A 143 3.70 16.23 11.27
N ALA A 144 3.19 16.54 12.46
CA ALA A 144 4.00 16.83 13.62
C ALA A 144 5.03 15.71 13.70
N LYS A 145 6.31 16.05 13.83
CA LYS A 145 7.32 15.09 14.27
C LYS A 145 6.70 14.36 15.44
N ILE A 146 6.37 13.09 15.26
CA ILE A 146 6.02 12.24 16.39
C ILE A 146 7.30 12.13 17.18
N GLU A 147 7.49 13.03 18.13
CA GLU A 147 8.53 12.98 19.13
C GLU A 147 8.14 11.89 20.15
N GLY A 148 8.29 10.67 19.73
CA GLY A 148 8.16 9.47 20.53
C GLY A 148 9.11 8.43 19.96
N PRO A 149 9.45 7.37 20.68
CA PRO A 149 10.28 6.31 20.14
C PRO A 149 9.54 5.73 18.94
N THR A 150 9.88 6.24 17.75
CA THR A 150 9.46 5.66 16.50
C THR A 150 10.05 4.27 16.47
N THR A 151 9.27 3.28 16.91
CA THR A 151 9.62 1.89 16.67
C THR A 151 9.47 1.69 15.18
N ILE A 152 10.50 2.08 14.45
CA ILE A 152 10.67 1.65 13.08
C ILE A 152 10.70 0.13 13.17
N PHE A 153 9.66 -0.54 12.68
CA PHE A 153 9.73 -1.96 12.41
C PHE A 153 10.73 -2.15 11.27
N SER A 154 12.01 -1.97 11.58
CA SER A 154 13.10 -2.43 10.76
C SER A 154 13.04 -3.95 10.79
N SER A 155 13.49 -4.58 9.73
CA SER A 155 13.66 -6.01 9.41
C SER A 155 14.10 -6.98 10.53
N LYS A 156 13.84 -6.68 11.79
CA LYS A 156 14.16 -7.52 12.94
C LYS A 156 13.20 -8.69 13.18
N LEU A 157 12.18 -8.85 12.34
CA LEU A 157 11.21 -9.96 12.41
C LEU A 157 11.58 -11.17 11.54
N LEU A 158 12.73 -11.14 10.86
CA LEU A 158 13.28 -12.37 10.28
C LEU A 158 14.16 -13.03 11.35
N SER A 159 13.76 -14.23 11.77
CA SER A 159 14.61 -15.07 12.62
C SER A 159 16.00 -15.26 11.97
N PRO A 160 17.07 -15.48 12.74
CA PRO A 160 18.42 -15.66 12.20
C PRO A 160 18.50 -16.65 11.04
N GLY A 161 17.75 -17.75 11.06
CA GLY A 161 17.70 -18.75 9.98
C GLY A 161 16.97 -18.31 8.71
N GLN A 162 16.21 -17.22 8.72
CA GLN A 162 15.57 -16.69 7.50
C GLN A 162 16.45 -15.67 6.75
N LYS A 163 17.46 -15.12 7.41
CA LYS A 163 18.46 -14.26 6.77
C LYS A 163 19.40 -15.02 5.86
N ASP A 164 19.69 -16.28 6.19
CA ASP A 164 20.61 -17.12 5.43
C ASP A 164 20.00 -17.62 4.12
N LEU A 165 18.66 -17.64 4.02
CA LEU A 165 17.94 -17.98 2.77
C LEU A 165 18.04 -16.87 1.70
N PHE A 166 18.28 -15.64 2.10
CA PHE A 166 18.44 -14.50 1.18
C PHE A 166 19.91 -14.24 0.81
N ASN A 167 20.86 -14.61 1.66
CA ASN A 167 22.28 -14.37 1.41
C ASN A 167 22.98 -15.48 0.60
N ASN A 168 22.37 -16.64 0.43
CA ASN A 168 22.97 -17.79 -0.29
C ASN A 168 22.45 -17.97 -1.73
N LYS A 169 21.77 -17.00 -2.31
CA LYS A 169 21.27 -17.03 -3.71
C LYS A 169 21.50 -15.72 -4.46
N LEU A 170 22.61 -15.05 -4.21
CA LEU A 170 23.16 -14.00 -5.08
C LEU A 170 24.55 -14.38 -5.52
#